data_b7fc2e36b6a8970f00ce397c66cebb96
#
_entry.id   b7fc2e36b6a8970f00ce397c66cebb96
#
_cell.length_a   1.000
_cell.length_b   1.000
_cell.length_c   1.000
_cell.angle_alpha   90.00
_cell.angle_beta   90.00
_cell.angle_gamma   90.00
#
_symmetry.space_group_name_H-M   'P 1'
#
loop_
_entity.id
_entity.type
_entity.pdbx_description
1 polymer ?
#
loop_
_entity_poly.entity_id
_entity_poly.type
_entity_poly.pdbx_seq_one_letter_code
_entity_poly.pdbx_strand_id
1 'polypeptide(L)'
;MVHRKQHFSISILFLFVFSNFVPSTGCAPAQQKNLKIRIGYLQSDLHHLPAFVAVEKKYFQDAGLNVEVAGVFRAGPELMSAFAANELDIGYVGLAPAITAVANGTAAVRYIAQVNREGSAIVVAKDAPYNKVADLQGKVVTIPGHATMQDFLLRKAFKNEDIPFNKIKLLVLKPPEMIPALDKGDIDAFIVWEPYPAKAVMGNTGRILINSHDIWPDHPCCVAVSSDAFIKTHQEVINKFQDVHKRACDFIGSNQEEAIDIGMKYTGMDKQTVRKALAAILYNGDLKREKLSEFIDFLKELRYIKPDNSDTNLIYNFAP
;
A
#
# COMPACT_ATOMS: atom_id res chain seq x y z
N MET A 1 63.83 75.29 -51.93
CA MET A 1 62.88 74.28 -52.35
C MET A 1 62.94 73.14 -51.32
N VAL A 2 61.97 73.01 -50.48
CA VAL A 2 61.98 72.13 -49.28
C VAL A 2 61.19 70.89 -49.63
N HIS A 3 61.82 69.70 -49.63
CA HIS A 3 61.11 68.39 -49.73
C HIS A 3 60.76 67.87 -48.37
N ARG A 4 59.44 67.80 -48.15
CA ARG A 4 58.79 67.25 -46.90
C ARG A 4 58.53 65.74 -47.11
N LYS A 5 59.28 64.88 -46.38
CA LYS A 5 59.03 63.45 -46.36
C LYS A 5 57.88 63.18 -45.40
N GLN A 6 56.79 62.53 -45.86
CA GLN A 6 55.73 62.00 -45.04
C GLN A 6 56.10 60.59 -44.57
N HIS A 7 56.10 60.40 -43.25
CA HIS A 7 56.19 59.08 -42.65
C HIS A 7 54.76 58.49 -42.40
N PHE A 8 54.52 57.36 -43.07
CA PHE A 8 53.32 56.57 -42.86
C PHE A 8 53.55 55.64 -41.67
N SER A 9 52.80 55.83 -40.56
CA SER A 9 52.81 54.94 -39.38
C SER A 9 51.65 53.93 -39.52
N ILE A 10 51.99 52.65 -39.67
CA ILE A 10 51.02 51.54 -39.67
C ILE A 10 50.79 51.13 -38.21
N SER A 11 49.61 51.46 -37.66
CA SER A 11 49.16 50.99 -36.37
C SER A 11 48.52 49.60 -36.54
N ILE A 12 49.18 48.56 -36.07
CA ILE A 12 48.61 47.19 -35.98
C ILE A 12 47.73 47.12 -34.75
N LEU A 13 46.43 47.03 -34.98
CA LEU A 13 45.42 46.83 -33.94
C LEU A 13 45.34 45.34 -33.58
N PHE A 14 45.86 44.96 -32.39
CA PHE A 14 45.71 43.62 -31.85
C PHE A 14 44.32 43.51 -31.26
N LEU A 15 43.44 42.72 -31.90
CA LEU A 15 42.14 42.32 -31.35
C LEU A 15 42.35 41.20 -30.34
N PHE A 16 42.30 41.50 -29.04
CA PHE A 16 42.22 40.48 -28.00
C PHE A 16 40.80 39.92 -27.96
N VAL A 17 40.60 38.70 -28.50
CA VAL A 17 39.35 37.94 -28.29
C VAL A 17 39.40 37.35 -26.87
N PHE A 18 38.74 37.99 -25.94
CA PHE A 18 38.46 37.39 -24.63
C PHE A 18 37.42 36.26 -24.80
N SER A 19 37.86 35.02 -24.87
CA SER A 19 37.01 33.85 -24.77
C SER A 19 36.52 33.75 -23.32
N ASN A 20 35.28 34.14 -23.08
CA ASN A 20 34.59 33.94 -21.82
C ASN A 20 34.34 32.42 -21.65
N PHE A 21 35.25 31.73 -20.99
CA PHE A 21 35.04 30.37 -20.48
C PHE A 21 34.10 30.47 -19.28
N VAL A 22 32.80 30.29 -19.51
CA VAL A 22 31.81 30.13 -18.43
C VAL A 22 31.98 28.70 -17.90
N PRO A 23 32.50 28.48 -16.68
CA PRO A 23 32.47 27.16 -16.11
C PRO A 23 31.00 26.77 -15.90
N SER A 24 30.52 25.76 -16.62
CA SER A 24 29.27 25.09 -16.28
C SER A 24 29.45 24.44 -14.90
N THR A 25 29.05 25.15 -13.85
CA THR A 25 28.86 24.54 -12.55
C THR A 25 27.70 23.57 -12.67
N GLY A 26 28.02 22.33 -13.06
CA GLY A 26 27.15 21.21 -12.87
C GLY A 26 26.79 21.15 -11.39
N CYS A 27 25.56 21.56 -11.07
CA CYS A 27 24.99 21.40 -9.73
C CYS A 27 24.93 19.89 -9.46
N ALA A 28 25.94 19.35 -8.81
CA ALA A 28 25.94 17.97 -8.34
C ALA A 28 24.79 17.79 -7.34
N PRO A 29 24.10 16.64 -7.30
CA PRO A 29 22.97 16.40 -6.44
C PRO A 29 23.42 16.19 -4.98
N ALA A 30 23.83 17.27 -4.30
CA ALA A 30 24.21 17.20 -2.88
C ALA A 30 22.99 17.14 -1.94
N GLN A 31 21.80 17.38 -2.44
CA GLN A 31 20.59 17.47 -1.61
C GLN A 31 19.90 16.13 -1.34
N GLN A 32 20.18 15.06 -2.11
CA GLN A 32 19.53 13.76 -1.91
C GLN A 32 20.05 12.93 -0.73
N LYS A 33 21.28 13.16 -0.27
CA LYS A 33 21.89 12.37 0.82
C LYS A 33 21.25 12.54 2.20
N ASN A 34 20.44 13.58 2.42
CA ASN A 34 19.82 13.89 3.71
C ASN A 34 18.29 13.86 3.70
N LEU A 35 17.66 13.52 2.56
CA LEU A 35 16.21 13.44 2.48
C LEU A 35 15.73 12.25 3.31
N LYS A 36 14.99 12.52 4.38
CA LYS A 36 14.26 11.52 5.16
C LYS A 36 12.95 11.20 4.46
N ILE A 37 12.73 9.93 4.14
CA ILE A 37 11.51 9.43 3.52
C ILE A 37 10.65 8.79 4.60
N ARG A 38 9.50 9.37 4.87
CA ARG A 38 8.58 8.95 5.93
C ARG A 38 7.64 7.87 5.40
N ILE A 39 7.81 6.62 5.84
CA ILE A 39 6.94 5.53 5.45
C ILE A 39 5.97 5.14 6.56
N GLY A 40 4.77 4.66 6.16
CA GLY A 40 3.77 4.11 7.06
C GLY A 40 3.23 2.77 6.58
N TYR A 41 2.80 1.93 7.53
CA TYR A 41 2.16 0.64 7.25
C TYR A 41 1.19 0.24 8.37
N LEU A 42 0.42 -0.85 8.18
CA LEU A 42 -0.53 -1.31 9.21
C LEU A 42 0.12 -2.26 10.19
N GLN A 43 -0.32 -2.18 11.45
CA GLN A 43 0.16 -3.01 12.54
C GLN A 43 -0.15 -4.50 12.30
N SER A 44 0.86 -5.35 12.48
CA SER A 44 0.75 -6.81 12.39
C SER A 44 0.04 -7.30 11.13
N ASP A 45 0.24 -6.60 10.00
CA ASP A 45 -0.34 -6.93 8.70
C ASP A 45 0.72 -7.59 7.80
N LEU A 46 0.58 -8.89 7.55
CA LEU A 46 1.51 -9.62 6.68
C LEU A 46 1.41 -9.20 5.21
N HIS A 47 0.34 -8.54 4.78
CA HIS A 47 0.29 -7.97 3.44
C HIS A 47 1.44 -6.99 3.20
N HIS A 48 1.91 -6.31 4.25
CA HIS A 48 3.00 -5.35 4.18
C HIS A 48 4.40 -5.96 4.38
N LEU A 49 4.53 -7.29 4.32
CA LEU A 49 5.80 -7.99 4.45
C LEU A 49 6.91 -7.48 3.50
N PRO A 50 6.64 -7.03 2.26
CA PRO A 50 7.67 -6.42 1.42
C PRO A 50 8.33 -5.19 2.06
N ALA A 51 7.57 -4.36 2.81
CA ALA A 51 8.14 -3.24 3.56
C ALA A 51 9.07 -3.74 4.68
N PHE A 52 8.64 -4.76 5.42
CA PHE A 52 9.41 -5.33 6.52
C PHE A 52 10.72 -5.95 6.02
N VAL A 53 10.66 -6.71 4.91
CA VAL A 53 11.85 -7.27 4.24
C VAL A 53 12.80 -6.16 3.80
N ALA A 54 12.29 -5.11 3.15
CA ALA A 54 13.11 -4.00 2.67
C ALA A 54 13.84 -3.28 3.81
N VAL A 55 13.20 -3.14 4.98
CA VAL A 55 13.82 -2.57 6.19
C VAL A 55 14.86 -3.53 6.77
N GLU A 56 14.50 -4.79 7.03
CA GLU A 56 15.38 -5.78 7.68
C GLU A 56 16.61 -6.13 6.86
N LYS A 57 16.42 -6.26 5.54
CA LYS A 57 17.50 -6.56 4.58
C LYS A 57 18.29 -5.32 4.17
N LYS A 58 17.94 -4.13 4.71
CA LYS A 58 18.59 -2.84 4.41
C LYS A 58 18.52 -2.43 2.92
N TYR A 59 17.53 -2.93 2.17
CA TYR A 59 17.41 -2.66 0.73
C TYR A 59 17.21 -1.18 0.43
N PHE A 60 16.55 -0.42 1.32
CA PHE A 60 16.46 1.03 1.20
C PHE A 60 17.83 1.70 1.30
N GLN A 61 18.65 1.27 2.28
CA GLN A 61 20.00 1.81 2.45
C GLN A 61 20.90 1.47 1.28
N ASP A 62 20.84 0.23 0.76
CA ASP A 62 21.57 -0.21 -0.43
C ASP A 62 21.24 0.66 -1.65
N ALA A 63 19.97 1.09 -1.79
CA ALA A 63 19.49 1.97 -2.85
C ALA A 63 19.82 3.47 -2.60
N GLY A 64 20.46 3.80 -1.48
CA GLY A 64 20.76 5.17 -1.07
C GLY A 64 19.53 5.95 -0.59
N LEU A 65 18.49 5.26 -0.13
CA LEU A 65 17.26 5.86 0.41
C LEU A 65 17.33 5.89 1.95
N ASN A 66 17.19 7.07 2.52
CA ASN A 66 17.10 7.26 3.97
C ASN A 66 15.65 7.18 4.42
N VAL A 67 15.16 5.96 4.67
CA VAL A 67 13.77 5.67 5.06
C VAL A 67 13.65 5.59 6.57
N GLU A 68 12.61 6.24 7.12
CA GLU A 68 12.18 6.05 8.50
C GLU A 68 10.71 5.59 8.55
N VAL A 69 10.40 4.72 9.52
CA VAL A 69 9.01 4.34 9.82
C VAL A 69 8.40 5.45 10.66
N ALA A 70 7.63 6.32 10.01
CA ALA A 70 6.99 7.47 10.66
C ALA A 70 5.68 7.11 11.37
N GLY A 71 5.04 5.99 10.97
CA GLY A 71 3.79 5.56 11.60
C GLY A 71 3.48 4.09 11.39
N VAL A 72 2.86 3.49 12.42
CA VAL A 72 2.26 2.16 12.37
C VAL A 72 0.79 2.31 12.76
N PHE A 73 -0.12 2.00 11.83
CA PHE A 73 -1.53 2.35 11.92
C PHE A 73 -2.40 1.12 12.16
N ARG A 74 -3.56 1.31 12.75
CA ARG A 74 -4.50 0.22 13.06
C ARG A 74 -5.33 -0.24 11.86
N ALA A 75 -5.64 0.70 10.95
CA ALA A 75 -6.40 0.44 9.73
C ALA A 75 -6.09 1.46 8.64
N GLY A 76 -6.43 1.12 7.38
CA GLY A 76 -6.14 1.97 6.21
C GLY A 76 -6.68 3.39 6.28
N PRO A 77 -7.93 3.65 6.72
CA PRO A 77 -8.43 5.02 6.84
C PRO A 77 -7.61 5.90 7.80
N GLU A 78 -7.05 5.34 8.88
CA GLU A 78 -6.16 6.06 9.79
C GLU A 78 -4.84 6.46 9.09
N LEU A 79 -4.25 5.55 8.32
CA LEU A 79 -3.06 5.84 7.52
C LEU A 79 -3.34 6.94 6.47
N MET A 80 -4.52 6.91 5.83
CA MET A 80 -4.89 7.95 4.86
C MET A 80 -5.09 9.33 5.54
N SER A 81 -5.52 9.36 6.80
CA SER A 81 -5.57 10.60 7.59
C SER A 81 -4.17 11.17 7.87
N ALA A 82 -3.17 10.31 8.09
CA ALA A 82 -1.78 10.75 8.23
C ALA A 82 -1.22 11.35 6.92
N PHE A 83 -1.61 10.83 5.75
CA PHE A 83 -1.31 11.49 4.47
C PHE A 83 -1.98 12.86 4.37
N ALA A 84 -3.25 13.00 4.78
CA ALA A 84 -3.96 14.28 4.80
C ALA A 84 -3.27 15.31 5.72
N ALA A 85 -2.68 14.85 6.82
CA ALA A 85 -1.88 15.65 7.75
C ALA A 85 -0.44 15.90 7.27
N ASN A 86 -0.04 15.39 6.09
CA ASN A 86 1.33 15.48 5.56
C ASN A 86 2.41 14.85 6.48
N GLU A 87 2.04 13.77 7.16
CA GLU A 87 2.93 13.03 8.06
C GLU A 87 3.69 11.91 7.33
N LEU A 88 3.23 11.49 6.13
CA LEU A 88 3.79 10.42 5.32
C LEU A 88 4.15 10.89 3.91
N ASP A 89 5.21 10.30 3.38
CA ASP A 89 5.63 10.43 1.97
C ASP A 89 5.21 9.20 1.16
N ILE A 90 5.32 8.00 1.76
CA ILE A 90 4.95 6.72 1.16
C ILE A 90 4.18 5.89 2.21
N GLY A 91 3.14 5.17 1.78
CA GLY A 91 2.36 4.31 2.67
C GLY A 91 1.97 2.99 2.01
N TYR A 92 2.00 1.93 2.81
CA TYR A 92 1.45 0.62 2.47
C TYR A 92 0.03 0.52 3.02
N VAL A 93 -0.94 0.39 2.15
CA VAL A 93 -2.35 0.54 2.53
C VAL A 93 -3.26 -0.31 1.63
N GLY A 94 -4.43 -0.69 2.13
CA GLY A 94 -5.46 -1.33 1.30
C GLY A 94 -5.92 -0.43 0.15
N LEU A 95 -6.23 -1.02 -1.00
CA LEU A 95 -6.69 -0.28 -2.19
C LEU A 95 -7.99 0.50 -1.92
N ALA A 96 -8.94 -0.09 -1.15
CA ALA A 96 -10.21 0.58 -0.81
C ALA A 96 -10.02 1.91 -0.07
N PRO A 97 -9.31 1.96 1.06
CA PRO A 97 -9.10 3.22 1.77
C PRO A 97 -8.32 4.25 0.93
N ALA A 98 -7.36 3.81 0.10
CA ALA A 98 -6.61 4.70 -0.78
C ALA A 98 -7.51 5.36 -1.82
N ILE A 99 -8.29 4.58 -2.58
CA ILE A 99 -9.23 5.11 -3.59
C ILE A 99 -10.29 5.99 -2.93
N THR A 100 -10.86 5.55 -1.82
CA THR A 100 -11.90 6.30 -1.10
C THR A 100 -11.39 7.66 -0.63
N ALA A 101 -10.16 7.71 -0.10
CA ALA A 101 -9.55 8.96 0.34
C ALA A 101 -9.31 9.94 -0.83
N VAL A 102 -8.79 9.45 -1.96
CA VAL A 102 -8.57 10.28 -3.16
C VAL A 102 -9.90 10.75 -3.74
N ALA A 103 -10.87 9.86 -3.92
CA ALA A 103 -12.17 10.17 -4.50
C ALA A 103 -12.98 11.19 -3.67
N ASN A 104 -12.83 11.15 -2.35
CA ASN A 104 -13.51 12.08 -1.44
C ASN A 104 -12.67 13.33 -1.10
N GLY A 105 -11.50 13.50 -1.73
CA GLY A 105 -10.62 14.65 -1.51
C GLY A 105 -9.96 14.69 -0.13
N THR A 106 -9.93 13.57 0.59
CA THR A 106 -9.31 13.48 1.92
C THR A 106 -7.79 13.50 1.86
N ALA A 107 -7.20 12.80 0.88
CA ALA A 107 -5.77 12.78 0.67
C ALA A 107 -5.43 12.74 -0.82
N ALA A 108 -4.36 13.43 -1.22
CA ALA A 108 -3.84 13.46 -2.58
C ALA A 108 -2.66 12.49 -2.69
N VAL A 109 -2.94 11.26 -3.06
CA VAL A 109 -1.93 10.18 -3.23
C VAL A 109 -2.10 9.50 -4.58
N ARG A 110 -1.03 8.85 -5.05
CA ARG A 110 -1.03 8.00 -6.25
C ARG A 110 -0.44 6.64 -5.95
N TYR A 111 -0.92 5.67 -6.69
CA TYR A 111 -0.34 4.33 -6.77
C TYR A 111 1.12 4.40 -7.26
N ILE A 112 1.97 3.63 -6.59
CA ILE A 112 3.37 3.46 -6.99
C ILE A 112 3.78 1.99 -7.11
N ALA A 113 3.10 1.05 -6.43
CA ALA A 113 3.33 -0.38 -6.58
C ALA A 113 2.14 -1.21 -6.07
N GLN A 114 1.91 -2.38 -6.66
CA GLN A 114 1.08 -3.42 -6.07
C GLN A 114 1.84 -4.09 -4.93
N VAL A 115 1.22 -4.22 -3.76
CA VAL A 115 1.85 -4.86 -2.60
C VAL A 115 1.49 -6.33 -2.53
N ASN A 116 0.20 -6.64 -2.54
CA ASN A 116 -0.28 -8.01 -2.56
C ASN A 116 -1.67 -8.12 -3.18
N ARG A 117 -2.03 -9.35 -3.48
CA ARG A 117 -3.39 -9.77 -3.82
C ARG A 117 -3.88 -10.76 -2.76
N GLU A 118 -5.21 -10.78 -2.53
CA GLU A 118 -5.86 -11.72 -1.61
C GLU A 118 -5.38 -11.61 -0.16
N GLY A 119 -5.41 -12.71 0.60
CA GLY A 119 -4.87 -12.76 1.96
C GLY A 119 -5.82 -12.31 3.07
N SER A 120 -7.13 -12.36 2.85
CA SER A 120 -8.16 -12.14 3.88
C SER A 120 -9.11 -13.33 3.96
N ALA A 121 -9.82 -13.47 5.08
CA ALA A 121 -10.84 -14.50 5.21
C ALA A 121 -11.95 -14.08 6.17
N ILE A 122 -13.15 -14.63 5.95
CA ILE A 122 -14.22 -14.66 6.95
C ILE A 122 -13.97 -15.87 7.83
N VAL A 123 -13.88 -15.64 9.13
CA VAL A 123 -13.62 -16.65 10.17
C VAL A 123 -14.83 -16.72 11.08
N VAL A 124 -15.23 -17.94 11.42
CA VAL A 124 -16.29 -18.25 12.39
C VAL A 124 -15.73 -19.10 13.52
N ALA A 125 -16.43 -19.20 14.63
CA ALA A 125 -16.01 -20.09 15.72
C ALA A 125 -15.86 -21.53 15.18
N LYS A 126 -14.90 -22.29 15.72
CA LYS A 126 -14.56 -23.63 15.25
C LYS A 126 -15.75 -24.56 15.11
N ASP A 127 -16.61 -24.59 16.13
CA ASP A 127 -17.75 -25.48 16.24
C ASP A 127 -19.09 -24.81 15.84
N ALA A 128 -19.02 -23.59 15.27
CA ALA A 128 -20.21 -22.89 14.78
C ALA A 128 -20.87 -23.65 13.61
N PRO A 129 -22.20 -23.72 13.52
CA PRO A 129 -22.92 -24.47 12.50
C PRO A 129 -23.01 -23.70 11.15
N TYR A 130 -22.12 -22.73 10.89
CA TYR A 130 -22.15 -21.87 9.71
C TYR A 130 -21.28 -22.47 8.61
N ASN A 131 -21.84 -22.79 7.44
CA ASN A 131 -21.12 -23.43 6.31
C ASN A 131 -21.02 -22.55 5.06
N LYS A 132 -21.79 -21.45 5.00
CA LYS A 132 -21.81 -20.48 3.89
C LYS A 132 -22.11 -19.08 4.43
N VAL A 133 -21.90 -18.07 3.61
CA VAL A 133 -22.11 -16.66 4.00
C VAL A 133 -23.57 -16.39 4.40
N ALA A 134 -24.53 -17.07 3.75
CA ALA A 134 -25.96 -16.98 4.10
C ALA A 134 -26.27 -17.33 5.56
N ASP A 135 -25.48 -18.19 6.18
CA ASP A 135 -25.70 -18.62 7.58
C ASP A 135 -25.36 -17.49 8.58
N LEU A 136 -24.71 -16.42 8.11
CA LEU A 136 -24.40 -15.24 8.91
C LEU A 136 -25.57 -14.25 9.03
N GLN A 137 -26.72 -14.49 8.40
CA GLN A 137 -27.90 -13.64 8.55
C GLN A 137 -28.36 -13.62 10.01
N GLY A 138 -28.62 -12.41 10.53
CA GLY A 138 -28.98 -12.17 11.93
C GLY A 138 -27.80 -12.21 12.92
N LYS A 139 -26.58 -12.52 12.45
CA LYS A 139 -25.37 -12.72 13.24
C LYS A 139 -24.60 -11.43 13.44
N VAL A 140 -23.75 -11.43 14.46
CA VAL A 140 -22.79 -10.33 14.75
C VAL A 140 -21.51 -10.60 13.99
N VAL A 141 -21.21 -9.74 13.00
CA VAL A 141 -20.00 -9.86 12.17
C VAL A 141 -19.14 -8.61 12.35
N THR A 142 -17.81 -8.78 12.48
CA THR A 142 -16.91 -7.65 12.70
C THR A 142 -15.96 -7.44 11.55
N ILE A 143 -15.63 -6.16 11.35
CA ILE A 143 -14.63 -5.64 10.40
C ILE A 143 -13.60 -4.78 11.13
N PRO A 144 -12.39 -4.57 10.57
CA PRO A 144 -11.37 -3.67 11.15
C PRO A 144 -11.74 -2.19 11.14
N GLY A 145 -12.66 -1.82 10.24
CA GLY A 145 -13.15 -0.46 10.05
C GLY A 145 -13.96 -0.33 8.78
N HIS A 146 -14.80 0.69 8.73
CA HIS A 146 -15.51 1.04 7.48
C HIS A 146 -14.52 1.50 6.39
N ALA A 147 -14.88 1.29 5.14
CA ALA A 147 -14.05 1.61 3.97
C ALA A 147 -12.68 0.91 3.94
N THR A 148 -12.49 -0.18 4.70
CA THR A 148 -11.33 -1.07 4.57
C THR A 148 -11.57 -2.10 3.45
N MET A 149 -10.50 -2.77 3.00
CA MET A 149 -10.65 -3.90 2.06
C MET A 149 -11.57 -4.98 2.61
N GLN A 150 -11.54 -5.24 3.90
CA GLN A 150 -12.35 -6.27 4.56
C GLN A 150 -13.83 -5.89 4.61
N ASP A 151 -14.17 -4.61 4.84
CA ASP A 151 -15.55 -4.13 4.71
C ASP A 151 -16.08 -4.32 3.28
N PHE A 152 -15.24 -3.96 2.30
CA PHE A 152 -15.53 -4.19 0.88
C PHE A 152 -15.75 -5.69 0.58
N LEU A 153 -14.83 -6.56 0.99
CA LEU A 153 -14.90 -8.01 0.74
C LEU A 153 -16.11 -8.65 1.42
N LEU A 154 -16.44 -8.23 2.65
CA LEU A 154 -17.64 -8.73 3.34
C LEU A 154 -18.91 -8.38 2.56
N ARG A 155 -19.04 -7.14 2.09
CA ARG A 155 -20.20 -6.72 1.27
C ARG A 155 -20.26 -7.48 -0.05
N LYS A 156 -19.10 -7.73 -0.67
CA LYS A 156 -19.03 -8.53 -1.90
C LYS A 156 -19.42 -9.99 -1.65
N ALA A 157 -19.02 -10.58 -0.53
CA ALA A 157 -19.41 -11.94 -0.17
C ALA A 157 -20.94 -12.08 -0.04
N PHE A 158 -21.60 -11.12 0.62
CA PHE A 158 -23.05 -11.09 0.73
C PHE A 158 -23.73 -10.85 -0.62
N LYS A 159 -23.18 -9.94 -1.44
CA LYS A 159 -23.68 -9.68 -2.78
C LYS A 159 -23.60 -10.92 -3.69
N ASN A 160 -22.52 -11.69 -3.62
CA ASN A 160 -22.33 -12.90 -4.42
C ASN A 160 -23.37 -13.99 -4.12
N GLU A 161 -23.98 -13.97 -2.93
CA GLU A 161 -25.06 -14.88 -2.52
C GLU A 161 -26.45 -14.20 -2.56
N ASP A 162 -26.57 -13.00 -3.19
CA ASP A 162 -27.82 -12.21 -3.28
C ASP A 162 -28.45 -11.89 -1.93
N ILE A 163 -27.65 -11.72 -0.87
CA ILE A 163 -28.11 -11.44 0.48
C ILE A 163 -28.00 -9.94 0.78
N PRO A 164 -29.08 -9.29 1.24
CA PRO A 164 -29.02 -7.91 1.67
C PRO A 164 -28.07 -7.73 2.86
N PHE A 165 -27.10 -6.81 2.74
CA PHE A 165 -26.05 -6.61 3.75
C PHE A 165 -26.59 -6.18 5.13
N ASN A 166 -27.78 -5.54 5.18
CA ASN A 166 -28.44 -5.14 6.41
C ASN A 166 -29.01 -6.33 7.23
N LYS A 167 -28.86 -7.57 6.76
CA LYS A 167 -29.25 -8.77 7.48
C LYS A 167 -28.26 -9.20 8.57
N ILE A 168 -27.09 -8.56 8.67
CA ILE A 168 -26.12 -8.79 9.77
C ILE A 168 -26.09 -7.61 10.74
N LYS A 169 -25.58 -7.86 11.95
CA LYS A 169 -25.19 -6.82 12.90
C LYS A 169 -23.71 -6.56 12.72
N LEU A 170 -23.37 -5.50 11.98
CA LEU A 170 -21.99 -5.13 11.70
C LEU A 170 -21.40 -4.36 12.88
N LEU A 171 -20.24 -4.79 13.39
CA LEU A 171 -19.47 -4.10 14.41
C LEU A 171 -18.05 -3.82 13.89
N VAL A 172 -17.41 -2.81 14.46
CA VAL A 172 -15.99 -2.50 14.22
C VAL A 172 -15.20 -2.92 15.46
N LEU A 173 -14.24 -3.83 15.27
CA LEU A 173 -13.26 -4.21 16.29
C LEU A 173 -11.85 -4.10 15.73
N LYS A 174 -10.89 -3.80 16.59
CA LYS A 174 -9.47 -3.88 16.21
C LYS A 174 -9.07 -5.33 15.96
N PRO A 175 -8.24 -5.63 14.95
CA PRO A 175 -7.86 -7.01 14.62
C PRO A 175 -7.40 -7.87 15.80
N PRO A 176 -6.58 -7.37 16.75
CA PRO A 176 -6.19 -8.16 17.92
C PRO A 176 -7.35 -8.55 18.86
N GLU A 177 -8.45 -7.80 18.83
CA GLU A 177 -9.63 -8.01 19.71
C GLU A 177 -10.61 -9.03 19.13
N MET A 178 -10.54 -9.34 17.81
CA MET A 178 -11.52 -10.17 17.10
C MET A 178 -11.48 -11.64 17.54
N ILE A 179 -10.28 -12.23 17.69
CA ILE A 179 -10.13 -13.64 18.10
C ILE A 179 -10.63 -13.85 19.53
N PRO A 180 -10.24 -13.03 20.53
CA PRO A 180 -10.83 -13.12 21.87
C PRO A 180 -12.35 -12.93 21.93
N ALA A 181 -12.89 -12.02 21.09
CA ALA A 181 -14.34 -11.80 21.02
C ALA A 181 -15.08 -13.01 20.42
N LEU A 182 -14.49 -13.64 19.40
CA LEU A 182 -15.02 -14.86 18.80
C LEU A 182 -15.00 -16.03 19.79
N ASP A 183 -13.91 -16.19 20.53
CA ASP A 183 -13.75 -17.25 21.54
C ASP A 183 -14.76 -17.16 22.69
N LYS A 184 -15.10 -15.92 23.09
CA LYS A 184 -16.12 -15.66 24.11
C LYS A 184 -17.55 -15.77 23.58
N GLY A 185 -17.76 -15.82 22.28
CA GLY A 185 -19.09 -15.76 21.66
C GLY A 185 -19.73 -14.37 21.66
N ASP A 186 -18.93 -13.30 21.87
CA ASP A 186 -19.40 -11.91 21.77
C ASP A 186 -19.69 -11.54 20.30
N ILE A 187 -19.09 -12.25 19.37
CA ILE A 187 -19.30 -12.14 17.92
C ILE A 187 -19.44 -13.53 17.30
N ASP A 188 -20.16 -13.62 16.18
CA ASP A 188 -20.36 -14.87 15.44
C ASP A 188 -19.29 -15.09 14.35
N ALA A 189 -18.78 -14.00 13.78
CA ALA A 189 -17.77 -14.01 12.72
C ALA A 189 -16.96 -12.72 12.68
N PHE A 190 -15.81 -12.80 12.06
CA PHE A 190 -15.04 -11.62 11.67
C PHE A 190 -14.45 -11.80 10.28
N ILE A 191 -14.15 -10.69 9.61
CA ILE A 191 -13.31 -10.67 8.43
C ILE A 191 -12.08 -9.80 8.69
N VAL A 192 -10.90 -10.34 8.40
CA VAL A 192 -9.63 -9.64 8.64
C VAL A 192 -8.54 -10.19 7.71
N TRP A 193 -7.44 -9.45 7.59
CA TRP A 193 -6.24 -9.84 6.86
C TRP A 193 -5.37 -10.84 7.62
N GLU A 194 -4.55 -11.57 6.90
CA GLU A 194 -3.51 -12.42 7.49
C GLU A 194 -2.48 -11.59 8.28
N PRO A 195 -2.03 -12.08 9.46
CA PRO A 195 -2.06 -13.47 9.92
C PRO A 195 -3.19 -13.82 10.90
N TYR A 196 -4.18 -12.97 11.10
CA TYR A 196 -5.23 -13.22 12.11
C TYR A 196 -6.13 -14.42 11.77
N PRO A 197 -6.58 -14.65 10.53
CA PRO A 197 -7.27 -15.88 10.15
C PRO A 197 -6.45 -17.13 10.47
N ALA A 198 -5.17 -17.14 10.07
CA ALA A 198 -4.25 -18.24 10.37
C ALA A 198 -4.11 -18.45 11.89
N LYS A 199 -3.99 -17.37 12.68
CA LYS A 199 -3.90 -17.45 14.15
C LYS A 199 -5.14 -18.07 14.76
N ALA A 200 -6.34 -17.69 14.32
CA ALA A 200 -7.59 -18.27 14.83
C ALA A 200 -7.66 -19.79 14.56
N VAL A 201 -7.24 -20.20 13.34
CA VAL A 201 -7.21 -21.62 12.95
C VAL A 201 -6.15 -22.40 13.74
N MET A 202 -4.92 -21.88 13.84
CA MET A 202 -3.83 -22.55 14.57
C MET A 202 -4.08 -22.61 16.07
N GLY A 203 -4.73 -21.59 16.63
CA GLY A 203 -5.17 -21.56 18.03
C GLY A 203 -6.44 -22.37 18.31
N ASN A 204 -7.01 -23.02 17.29
CA ASN A 204 -8.21 -23.85 17.43
C ASN A 204 -9.47 -23.08 17.93
N THR A 205 -9.45 -21.75 17.84
CA THR A 205 -10.57 -20.86 18.21
C THR A 205 -11.57 -20.71 17.07
N GLY A 206 -11.07 -20.67 15.84
CA GLY A 206 -11.90 -20.46 14.66
C GLY A 206 -11.56 -21.37 13.49
N ARG A 207 -12.43 -21.34 12.50
CA ARG A 207 -12.19 -21.91 11.17
C ARG A 207 -12.55 -20.91 10.09
N ILE A 208 -11.89 -21.03 8.95
CA ILE A 208 -12.21 -20.23 7.78
C ILE A 208 -13.58 -20.67 7.25
N LEU A 209 -14.51 -19.73 7.13
CA LEU A 209 -15.79 -19.94 6.45
C LEU A 209 -15.58 -19.81 4.94
N ILE A 210 -14.90 -18.74 4.52
CA ILE A 210 -14.57 -18.47 3.10
C ILE A 210 -13.31 -17.59 3.02
N ASN A 211 -12.41 -17.93 2.10
CA ASN A 211 -11.24 -17.11 1.80
C ASN A 211 -11.61 -15.95 0.87
N SER A 212 -10.84 -14.89 0.88
CA SER A 212 -11.05 -13.77 -0.02
C SER A 212 -10.84 -14.12 -1.49
N HIS A 213 -10.02 -15.14 -1.79
CA HIS A 213 -9.93 -15.72 -3.14
C HIS A 213 -11.31 -16.20 -3.65
N ASP A 214 -12.04 -16.93 -2.83
CA ASP A 214 -13.36 -17.48 -3.22
C ASP A 214 -14.44 -16.39 -3.30
N ILE A 215 -14.25 -15.27 -2.57
CA ILE A 215 -15.15 -14.10 -2.66
C ILE A 215 -14.91 -13.34 -3.96
N TRP A 216 -13.64 -13.11 -4.31
CA TRP A 216 -13.23 -12.36 -5.48
C TRP A 216 -11.83 -12.81 -5.94
N PRO A 217 -11.75 -13.78 -6.87
CA PRO A 217 -10.47 -14.31 -7.31
C PRO A 217 -9.54 -13.26 -7.89
N ASP A 218 -8.26 -13.35 -7.54
CA ASP A 218 -7.19 -12.47 -8.04
C ASP A 218 -7.40 -10.96 -7.73
N HIS A 219 -8.15 -10.66 -6.66
CA HIS A 219 -8.42 -9.26 -6.32
C HIS A 219 -7.18 -8.55 -5.78
N PRO A 220 -6.98 -7.29 -6.18
CA PRO A 220 -5.96 -6.45 -5.56
C PRO A 220 -6.35 -6.17 -4.10
N CYS A 221 -5.38 -6.31 -3.18
CA CYS A 221 -5.64 -6.04 -1.76
C CYS A 221 -4.94 -4.77 -1.29
N CYS A 222 -3.61 -4.78 -1.19
CA CYS A 222 -2.85 -3.63 -0.75
C CYS A 222 -1.98 -3.07 -1.87
N VAL A 223 -1.74 -1.78 -1.77
CA VAL A 223 -0.91 -0.98 -2.67
C VAL A 223 0.07 -0.14 -1.86
N ALA A 224 1.21 0.18 -2.45
CA ALA A 224 2.04 1.28 -2.00
C ALA A 224 1.56 2.54 -2.72
N VAL A 225 1.36 3.60 -1.95
CA VAL A 225 0.97 4.92 -2.45
C VAL A 225 1.97 5.97 -1.98
N SER A 226 2.12 7.04 -2.75
CA SER A 226 2.91 8.21 -2.36
C SER A 226 2.11 9.48 -2.54
N SER A 227 2.40 10.52 -1.73
CA SER A 227 1.74 11.80 -1.90
C SER A 227 2.09 12.44 -3.25
N ASP A 228 1.10 13.11 -3.86
CA ASP A 228 1.29 13.85 -5.12
C ASP A 228 2.43 14.87 -5.04
N ALA A 229 2.55 15.54 -3.89
CA ALA A 229 3.61 16.52 -3.66
C ALA A 229 5.00 15.87 -3.67
N PHE A 230 5.13 14.71 -3.04
CA PHE A 230 6.40 13.98 -2.98
C PHE A 230 6.79 13.43 -4.35
N ILE A 231 5.86 12.83 -5.10
CA ILE A 231 6.11 12.31 -6.45
C ILE A 231 6.62 13.42 -7.38
N LYS A 232 5.97 14.59 -7.37
CA LYS A 232 6.32 15.72 -8.25
C LYS A 232 7.76 16.21 -8.07
N THR A 233 8.29 16.10 -6.86
CA THR A 233 9.61 16.64 -6.51
C THR A 233 10.69 15.59 -6.38
N HIS A 234 10.33 14.30 -6.26
CA HIS A 234 11.26 13.20 -5.93
C HIS A 234 11.05 11.95 -6.80
N GLN A 235 10.79 12.11 -8.10
CA GLN A 235 10.52 10.99 -9.01
C GLN A 235 11.62 9.91 -9.00
N GLU A 236 12.89 10.30 -8.89
CA GLU A 236 14.00 9.35 -8.79
C GLU A 236 13.92 8.49 -7.51
N VAL A 237 13.46 9.08 -6.40
CA VAL A 237 13.25 8.35 -5.15
C VAL A 237 12.13 7.33 -5.31
N ILE A 238 11.04 7.69 -6.00
CA ILE A 238 9.93 6.78 -6.29
C ILE A 238 10.41 5.60 -7.14
N ASN A 239 11.19 5.84 -8.19
CA ASN A 239 11.72 4.78 -9.05
C ASN A 239 12.60 3.80 -8.23
N LYS A 240 13.52 4.33 -7.41
CA LYS A 240 14.33 3.49 -6.51
C LYS A 240 13.50 2.72 -5.49
N PHE A 241 12.45 3.34 -4.95
CA PHE A 241 11.53 2.68 -4.04
C PHE A 241 10.82 1.50 -4.71
N GLN A 242 10.35 1.67 -5.96
CA GLN A 242 9.72 0.60 -6.74
C GLN A 242 10.68 -0.58 -6.96
N ASP A 243 11.94 -0.31 -7.29
CA ASP A 243 12.98 -1.33 -7.45
C ASP A 243 13.23 -2.08 -6.13
N VAL A 244 13.32 -1.35 -5.01
CA VAL A 244 13.46 -1.94 -3.66
C VAL A 244 12.24 -2.80 -3.33
N HIS A 245 11.04 -2.29 -3.58
CA HIS A 245 9.80 -3.02 -3.33
C HIS A 245 9.74 -4.33 -4.14
N LYS A 246 10.03 -4.26 -5.43
CA LYS A 246 10.11 -5.45 -6.29
C LYS A 246 11.13 -6.46 -5.77
N ARG A 247 12.35 -6.01 -5.42
CA ARG A 247 13.40 -6.87 -4.82
C ARG A 247 12.90 -7.55 -3.55
N ALA A 248 12.13 -6.85 -2.72
CA ALA A 248 11.56 -7.40 -1.49
C ALA A 248 10.48 -8.47 -1.78
N CYS A 249 9.62 -8.25 -2.77
CA CYS A 249 8.64 -9.26 -3.22
C CYS A 249 9.34 -10.51 -3.78
N ASP A 250 10.37 -10.35 -4.62
CA ASP A 250 11.16 -11.45 -5.18
C ASP A 250 11.88 -12.25 -4.06
N PHE A 251 12.37 -11.54 -3.03
CA PHE A 251 12.98 -12.17 -1.86
C PHE A 251 11.98 -13.05 -1.10
N ILE A 252 10.76 -12.62 -0.87
CA ILE A 252 9.71 -13.40 -0.17
C ILE A 252 9.46 -14.72 -0.90
N GLY A 253 9.40 -14.68 -2.23
CA GLY A 253 9.21 -15.89 -3.05
C GLY A 253 10.39 -16.86 -2.99
N SER A 254 11.62 -16.33 -2.96
CA SER A 254 12.86 -17.12 -3.07
C SER A 254 13.44 -17.56 -1.73
N ASN A 255 13.10 -16.90 -0.61
CA ASN A 255 13.69 -17.08 0.72
C ASN A 255 12.61 -17.22 1.79
N GLN A 256 11.69 -18.15 1.59
CA GLN A 256 10.47 -18.28 2.41
C GLN A 256 10.74 -18.39 3.92
N GLU A 257 11.74 -19.17 4.34
CA GLU A 257 12.04 -19.34 5.78
C GLU A 257 12.49 -18.02 6.43
N GLU A 258 13.36 -17.26 5.76
CA GLU A 258 13.80 -15.97 6.27
C GLU A 258 12.65 -14.93 6.24
N ALA A 259 11.80 -14.98 5.20
CA ALA A 259 10.61 -14.15 5.12
C ALA A 259 9.62 -14.45 6.25
N ILE A 260 9.47 -15.73 6.65
CA ILE A 260 8.70 -16.14 7.81
C ILE A 260 9.30 -15.56 9.09
N ASP A 261 10.61 -15.65 9.29
CA ASP A 261 11.27 -15.13 10.50
C ASP A 261 11.11 -13.60 10.60
N ILE A 262 11.19 -12.88 9.48
CA ILE A 262 10.87 -11.45 9.41
C ILE A 262 9.38 -11.21 9.75
N GLY A 263 8.47 -11.97 9.17
CA GLY A 263 7.03 -11.89 9.46
C GLY A 263 6.72 -12.10 10.95
N MET A 264 7.37 -13.06 11.61
CA MET A 264 7.26 -13.28 13.05
C MET A 264 7.67 -12.04 13.85
N LYS A 265 8.78 -11.41 13.50
CA LYS A 265 9.29 -10.21 14.16
C LYS A 265 8.30 -9.06 14.13
N TYR A 266 7.66 -8.81 13.00
CA TYR A 266 6.76 -7.67 12.81
C TYR A 266 5.31 -7.93 13.23
N THR A 267 4.89 -9.18 13.28
CA THR A 267 3.52 -9.54 13.68
C THR A 267 3.40 -10.03 15.11
N GLY A 268 4.50 -10.52 15.70
CA GLY A 268 4.48 -11.19 17.00
C GLY A 268 3.81 -12.58 16.97
N MET A 269 3.58 -13.15 15.78
CA MET A 269 2.99 -14.47 15.61
C MET A 269 4.06 -15.56 15.60
N ASP A 270 3.68 -16.78 15.95
CA ASP A 270 4.56 -17.95 15.88
C ASP A 270 4.82 -18.38 14.43
N LYS A 271 5.88 -19.19 14.25
CA LYS A 271 6.37 -19.62 12.92
C LYS A 271 5.34 -20.37 12.10
N GLN A 272 4.54 -21.21 12.71
CA GLN A 272 3.54 -22.02 12.00
C GLN A 272 2.36 -21.14 11.55
N THR A 273 1.95 -20.22 12.39
CA THR A 273 0.92 -19.22 12.05
C THR A 273 1.36 -18.35 10.86
N VAL A 274 2.59 -17.81 10.90
CA VAL A 274 3.11 -17.00 9.79
C VAL A 274 3.24 -17.82 8.51
N ARG A 275 3.76 -19.05 8.59
CA ARG A 275 3.85 -19.94 7.42
C ARG A 275 2.50 -20.23 6.79
N LYS A 276 1.49 -20.52 7.60
CA LYS A 276 0.11 -20.73 7.13
C LYS A 276 -0.46 -19.48 6.48
N ALA A 277 -0.25 -18.31 7.09
CA ALA A 277 -0.73 -17.03 6.60
C ALA A 277 -0.12 -16.67 5.23
N LEU A 278 1.19 -16.88 5.05
CA LEU A 278 1.88 -16.57 3.80
C LEU A 278 1.36 -17.37 2.60
N ALA A 279 0.84 -18.58 2.83
CA ALA A 279 0.26 -19.41 1.77
C ALA A 279 -1.04 -18.81 1.18
N ALA A 280 -1.69 -17.86 1.88
CA ALA A 280 -2.90 -17.19 1.43
C ALA A 280 -2.65 -15.84 0.75
N ILE A 281 -1.39 -15.37 0.66
CA ILE A 281 -1.03 -14.04 0.17
C ILE A 281 -0.18 -14.16 -1.10
N LEU A 282 -0.51 -13.36 -2.12
CA LEU A 282 0.25 -13.29 -3.36
C LEU A 282 0.95 -11.94 -3.46
N TYR A 283 2.30 -11.93 -3.35
CA TYR A 283 3.12 -10.70 -3.35
C TYR A 283 3.63 -10.27 -4.73
N ASN A 284 3.26 -10.98 -5.78
CA ASN A 284 3.68 -10.68 -7.14
C ASN A 284 2.50 -10.21 -8.00
N GLY A 285 2.83 -9.56 -9.09
CA GLY A 285 1.89 -9.10 -10.10
C GLY A 285 1.58 -7.61 -10.01
N ASP A 286 1.01 -7.12 -11.09
CA ASP A 286 0.63 -5.71 -11.25
C ASP A 286 -0.86 -5.53 -11.04
N LEU A 287 -1.25 -4.31 -10.66
CA LEU A 287 -2.65 -3.92 -10.57
C LEU A 287 -3.26 -3.87 -11.98
N LYS A 288 -4.14 -4.83 -12.28
CA LYS A 288 -4.82 -4.89 -13.59
C LYS A 288 -5.91 -3.81 -13.67
N ARG A 289 -5.94 -3.09 -14.79
CA ARG A 289 -6.90 -1.99 -15.02
C ARG A 289 -8.36 -2.47 -14.90
N GLU A 290 -8.67 -3.67 -15.40
CA GLU A 290 -10.01 -4.26 -15.33
C GLU A 290 -10.44 -4.47 -13.88
N LYS A 291 -9.55 -4.99 -13.05
CA LYS A 291 -9.80 -5.19 -11.62
C LYS A 291 -9.98 -3.86 -10.89
N LEU A 292 -9.20 -2.85 -11.27
CA LEU A 292 -9.35 -1.50 -10.71
C LEU A 292 -10.71 -0.89 -11.07
N SER A 293 -11.16 -1.00 -12.32
CA SER A 293 -12.47 -0.51 -12.74
C SER A 293 -13.61 -1.22 -12.01
N GLU A 294 -13.59 -2.56 -11.97
CA GLU A 294 -14.57 -3.36 -11.20
C GLU A 294 -14.64 -2.90 -9.73
N PHE A 295 -13.48 -2.59 -9.16
CA PHE A 295 -13.38 -2.13 -7.79
C PHE A 295 -14.00 -0.74 -7.57
N ILE A 296 -13.68 0.21 -8.44
CA ILE A 296 -14.23 1.58 -8.41
C ILE A 296 -15.76 1.54 -8.55
N ASP A 297 -16.28 0.76 -9.50
CA ASP A 297 -17.74 0.62 -9.72
C ASP A 297 -18.43 0.09 -8.47
N PHE A 298 -17.83 -0.89 -7.80
CA PHE A 298 -18.42 -1.42 -6.58
C PHE A 298 -18.34 -0.44 -5.40
N LEU A 299 -17.28 0.37 -5.28
CA LEU A 299 -17.21 1.45 -4.29
C LEU A 299 -18.29 2.52 -4.52
N LYS A 300 -18.63 2.82 -5.80
CA LYS A 300 -19.73 3.72 -6.16
C LYS A 300 -21.09 3.12 -5.77
N GLU A 301 -21.32 1.85 -6.11
CA GLU A 301 -22.54 1.11 -5.72
C GLU A 301 -22.75 1.14 -4.20
N LEU A 302 -21.68 0.93 -3.44
CA LEU A 302 -21.69 0.98 -1.98
C LEU A 302 -21.79 2.41 -1.41
N ARG A 303 -21.72 3.45 -2.25
CA ARG A 303 -21.71 4.88 -1.87
C ARG A 303 -20.52 5.29 -0.99
N TYR A 304 -19.41 4.57 -1.07
CA TYR A 304 -18.15 5.01 -0.45
C TYR A 304 -17.50 6.15 -1.22
N ILE A 305 -17.76 6.23 -2.51
CA ILE A 305 -17.40 7.34 -3.38
C ILE A 305 -18.62 7.81 -4.16
N LYS A 306 -18.61 9.08 -4.57
CA LYS A 306 -19.74 9.65 -5.31
C LYS A 306 -19.85 9.03 -6.70
N PRO A 307 -21.08 8.81 -7.23
CA PRO A 307 -21.29 8.23 -8.56
C PRO A 307 -20.73 9.08 -9.72
N ASP A 308 -20.65 10.40 -9.51
CA ASP A 308 -20.16 11.39 -10.49
C ASP A 308 -18.64 11.56 -10.47
N ASN A 309 -17.93 10.90 -9.55
CA ASN A 309 -16.47 10.90 -9.57
C ASN A 309 -15.96 10.32 -10.89
N SER A 310 -15.10 11.09 -11.55
CA SER A 310 -14.51 10.68 -12.82
C SER A 310 -13.64 9.44 -12.64
N ASP A 311 -14.06 8.32 -13.28
CA ASP A 311 -13.26 7.09 -13.32
C ASP A 311 -11.89 7.33 -13.95
N THR A 312 -11.82 8.22 -14.94
CA THR A 312 -10.58 8.58 -15.62
C THR A 312 -9.54 9.09 -14.63
N ASN A 313 -9.92 9.96 -13.70
CA ASN A 313 -8.99 10.50 -12.69
C ASN A 313 -8.58 9.42 -11.67
N LEU A 314 -9.53 8.59 -11.23
CA LEU A 314 -9.23 7.51 -10.28
C LEU A 314 -8.36 6.44 -10.94
N ILE A 315 -8.68 6.04 -12.18
CA ILE A 315 -7.86 5.11 -12.97
C ILE A 315 -6.47 5.71 -13.20
N TYR A 316 -6.36 7.00 -13.57
CA TYR A 316 -5.08 7.68 -13.75
C TYR A 316 -4.22 7.67 -12.47
N ASN A 317 -4.84 7.87 -11.30
CA ASN A 317 -4.13 7.89 -10.03
C ASN A 317 -3.72 6.49 -9.54
N PHE A 318 -4.41 5.42 -9.96
CA PHE A 318 -4.19 4.07 -9.45
C PHE A 318 -3.83 3.04 -10.53
N ALA A 319 -3.83 3.39 -11.82
CA ALA A 319 -3.30 2.51 -12.86
C ALA A 319 -1.76 2.56 -12.88
N PRO A 320 -1.09 1.42 -13.09
CA PRO A 320 0.35 1.36 -13.25
C PRO A 320 0.83 2.06 -14.52
#